data_f97a031b250d655cccc6e141a6dee640
#
_entry.id   f97a031b250d655cccc6e141a6dee640
#
_cell.length_a   1.000
_cell.length_b   1.000
_cell.length_c   1.000
_cell.angle_alpha   90.00
_cell.angle_beta   90.00
_cell.angle_gamma   90.00
#
_symmetry.space_group_name_H-M   'P 1'
#
loop_
_entity.id
_entity.type
_entity.pdbx_description
1 polymer ?
#
loop_
_entity_poly.entity_id
_entity_poly.type
_entity_poly.pdbx_seq_one_letter_code
_entity_poly.pdbx_strand_id
1 'polypeptide(L)'
;MQTLDPNTIGSIELPVGYGPEVINIYPFLNSLSKLKKVLFVTTSNRSPYVAKQGERAKSSQLADHLAYLLRQKGCDVEVIDASSLTIHNCLGCVSELHGNQCGAKASKVKDEKKNPTGHLRCWASHDFEDDELWKIVNPLYESDAVVFFASQRWGSANAIYQKLIERLDWIENMHYSMGEPNTILGKKAGFVLLGQNWRVQQTVEMQKEVLGFYGFETPEELYMGWQFTRDVEDESVESYKEAPYTFEQSWNMQLFIPTLKESETHRDPMLYKVKDFSSFISRLHW
;
A
#
# COMPACT_ATOMS: atom_id res chain seq x y z
N MET A 1 -34.43 -5.99 6.61
CA MET A 1 -33.38 -5.00 6.39
C MET A 1 -32.82 -4.68 7.76
N GLN A 2 -31.70 -5.32 8.15
CA GLN A 2 -31.02 -4.96 9.40
C GLN A 2 -30.43 -3.57 9.17
N THR A 3 -30.81 -2.62 9.98
CA THR A 3 -30.16 -1.33 10.08
C THR A 3 -28.75 -1.60 10.60
N LEU A 4 -27.75 -1.47 9.72
CA LEU A 4 -26.36 -1.51 10.14
C LEU A 4 -26.13 -0.37 11.14
N ASP A 5 -25.56 -0.71 12.30
CA ASP A 5 -25.13 0.26 13.28
C ASP A 5 -24.17 1.27 12.59
N PRO A 6 -24.40 2.59 12.73
CA PRO A 6 -23.52 3.61 12.18
C PRO A 6 -22.05 3.44 12.58
N ASN A 7 -21.78 2.79 13.72
CA ASN A 7 -20.42 2.51 14.18
C ASN A 7 -19.78 1.29 13.48
N THR A 8 -20.57 0.50 12.76
CA THR A 8 -20.11 -0.64 11.96
C THR A 8 -20.16 -0.37 10.46
N ILE A 9 -20.68 0.81 10.05
CA ILE A 9 -20.66 1.21 8.64
C ILE A 9 -19.22 1.38 8.18
N GLY A 10 -18.80 0.58 7.22
CA GLY A 10 -17.44 0.56 6.69
C GLY A 10 -16.46 -0.32 7.46
N SER A 11 -16.91 -1.04 8.49
CA SER A 11 -16.12 -2.07 9.16
C SER A 11 -16.45 -3.43 8.60
N ILE A 12 -15.44 -4.23 8.33
CA ILE A 12 -15.57 -5.63 7.95
C ILE A 12 -14.94 -6.43 9.07
N GLU A 13 -15.77 -7.03 9.91
CA GLU A 13 -15.28 -8.01 10.87
C GLU A 13 -14.93 -9.29 10.13
N LEU A 14 -13.68 -9.70 10.24
CA LEU A 14 -13.29 -11.04 9.82
C LEU A 14 -13.82 -12.05 10.83
N PRO A 15 -14.21 -13.26 10.38
CA PRO A 15 -14.64 -14.32 11.28
C PRO A 15 -13.58 -14.61 12.35
N VAL A 16 -14.03 -15.03 13.52
CA VAL A 16 -13.15 -15.46 14.60
C VAL A 16 -12.20 -16.53 14.09
N GLY A 17 -10.90 -16.35 14.35
CA GLY A 17 -9.83 -17.22 13.85
C GLY A 17 -9.00 -16.63 12.69
N TYR A 18 -9.41 -15.51 12.12
CA TYR A 18 -8.65 -14.82 11.08
C TYR A 18 -7.81 -13.64 11.62
N GLY A 19 -7.70 -13.53 12.93
CA GLY A 19 -7.01 -12.43 13.56
C GLY A 19 -7.89 -11.19 13.73
N PRO A 20 -7.38 -10.18 14.42
CA PRO A 20 -8.12 -8.95 14.74
C PRO A 20 -8.20 -7.96 13.57
N GLU A 21 -7.74 -8.34 12.38
CA GLU A 21 -7.67 -7.42 11.26
C GLU A 21 -9.06 -7.15 10.71
N VAL A 22 -9.62 -6.07 11.17
CA VAL A 22 -10.85 -5.49 10.64
C VAL A 22 -10.48 -4.36 9.70
N ILE A 23 -10.95 -4.40 8.47
CA ILE A 23 -10.93 -3.19 7.63
C ILE A 23 -12.05 -2.28 8.09
N ASN A 24 -11.69 -1.27 8.87
CA ASN A 24 -12.58 -0.17 9.18
C ASN A 24 -12.30 1.00 8.25
N ILE A 25 -13.05 1.10 7.16
CA ILE A 25 -12.87 2.16 6.16
C ILE A 25 -13.47 3.50 6.59
N TYR A 26 -14.31 3.52 7.61
CA TYR A 26 -15.02 4.74 8.01
C TYR A 26 -14.08 5.83 8.59
N PRO A 27 -13.21 5.56 9.57
CA PRO A 27 -12.22 6.53 10.03
C PRO A 27 -11.26 6.96 8.92
N PHE A 28 -10.84 6.04 8.06
CA PHE A 28 -9.99 6.30 6.90
C PHE A 28 -10.63 7.33 5.97
N LEU A 29 -11.86 7.07 5.52
CA LEU A 29 -12.58 7.97 4.63
C LEU A 29 -12.89 9.31 5.29
N ASN A 30 -13.26 9.32 6.57
CA ASN A 30 -13.50 10.56 7.31
C ASN A 30 -12.25 11.43 7.45
N SER A 31 -11.09 10.83 7.62
CA SER A 31 -9.82 11.57 7.69
C SER A 31 -9.49 12.21 6.35
N LEU A 32 -9.62 11.47 5.27
CA LEU A 32 -9.25 11.93 3.93
C LEU A 32 -10.27 12.89 3.32
N SER A 33 -11.56 12.76 3.60
CA SER A 33 -12.61 13.63 3.06
C SER A 33 -12.49 15.10 3.47
N LYS A 34 -11.71 15.39 4.51
CA LYS A 34 -11.44 16.76 4.99
C LYS A 34 -10.33 17.43 4.18
N LEU A 35 -9.64 16.69 3.32
CA LEU A 35 -8.53 17.16 2.51
C LEU A 35 -9.03 17.59 1.13
N LYS A 36 -8.27 18.49 0.48
CA LYS A 36 -8.61 18.97 -0.85
C LYS A 36 -8.17 17.99 -1.93
N LYS A 37 -6.92 17.54 -1.87
CA LYS A 37 -6.33 16.63 -2.85
C LYS A 37 -5.63 15.47 -2.17
N VAL A 38 -5.88 14.27 -2.65
CA VAL A 38 -5.29 13.03 -2.14
C VAL A 38 -4.73 12.22 -3.29
N LEU A 39 -3.54 11.67 -3.12
CA LEU A 39 -2.91 10.75 -4.05
C LEU A 39 -3.04 9.32 -3.54
N PHE A 40 -3.58 8.42 -4.34
CA PHE A 40 -3.53 6.98 -4.13
C PHE A 40 -2.51 6.36 -5.08
N VAL A 41 -1.58 5.59 -4.53
CA VAL A 41 -0.56 4.87 -5.31
C VAL A 41 -0.75 3.38 -5.12
N THR A 42 -1.16 2.68 -6.18
CA THR A 42 -1.26 1.22 -6.15
C THR A 42 0.05 0.61 -6.62
N THR A 43 0.52 -0.42 -5.93
CA THR A 43 1.84 -1.02 -6.17
C THR A 43 1.78 -2.52 -6.43
N SER A 44 0.59 -3.09 -6.60
CA SER A 44 0.49 -4.54 -6.82
C SER A 44 1.19 -4.94 -8.11
N ASN A 45 1.99 -6.00 -8.03
CA ASN A 45 2.67 -6.60 -9.18
C ASN A 45 1.81 -7.63 -9.93
N ARG A 46 0.52 -7.72 -9.65
CA ARG A 46 -0.40 -8.57 -10.40
C ARG A 46 -0.76 -7.90 -11.72
N SER A 47 -0.18 -8.40 -12.78
CA SER A 47 -0.50 -7.92 -14.12
C SER A 47 -1.88 -8.42 -14.56
N PRO A 48 -2.78 -7.57 -15.03
CA PRO A 48 -4.06 -7.98 -15.62
C PRO A 48 -3.88 -8.82 -16.88
N TYR A 49 -2.73 -8.75 -17.53
CA TYR A 49 -2.40 -9.55 -18.72
C TYR A 49 -1.98 -10.99 -18.42
N VAL A 50 -1.47 -11.23 -17.20
CA VAL A 50 -0.99 -12.57 -16.77
C VAL A 50 -2.03 -13.29 -15.95
N ALA A 51 -2.92 -12.56 -15.27
CA ALA A 51 -4.02 -13.17 -14.54
C ALA A 51 -4.97 -13.87 -15.51
N LYS A 52 -5.14 -15.18 -15.36
CA LYS A 52 -6.23 -15.89 -16.01
C LYS A 52 -7.52 -15.14 -15.69
N GLN A 53 -8.25 -14.65 -16.65
CA GLN A 53 -9.48 -13.87 -16.51
C GLN A 53 -9.33 -12.35 -16.37
N GLY A 54 -8.12 -11.77 -16.42
CA GLY A 54 -7.93 -10.32 -16.41
C GLY A 54 -8.29 -9.61 -15.10
N GLU A 55 -8.37 -10.36 -13.98
CA GLU A 55 -8.71 -9.78 -12.68
C GLU A 55 -7.62 -8.82 -12.19
N ARG A 56 -8.01 -7.60 -11.86
CA ARG A 56 -7.10 -6.63 -11.24
C ARG A 56 -6.78 -7.03 -9.80
N ALA A 57 -5.62 -6.58 -9.31
CA ALA A 57 -5.24 -6.79 -7.93
C ALA A 57 -6.29 -6.22 -6.95
N LYS A 58 -6.57 -6.96 -5.88
CA LYS A 58 -7.56 -6.55 -4.86
C LYS A 58 -7.22 -5.22 -4.21
N SER A 59 -5.94 -4.95 -3.97
CA SER A 59 -5.49 -3.65 -3.46
C SER A 59 -5.81 -2.51 -4.43
N SER A 60 -5.66 -2.72 -5.74
CA SER A 60 -6.00 -1.71 -6.74
C SER A 60 -7.52 -1.51 -6.85
N GLN A 61 -8.31 -2.59 -6.79
CA GLN A 61 -9.77 -2.49 -6.79
C GLN A 61 -10.28 -1.73 -5.56
N LEU A 62 -9.70 -2.00 -4.38
CA LEU A 62 -10.05 -1.28 -3.16
C LEU A 62 -9.69 0.21 -3.27
N ALA A 63 -8.50 0.54 -3.78
CA ALA A 63 -8.10 1.93 -4.01
C ALA A 63 -9.07 2.68 -4.91
N ASP A 64 -9.47 2.07 -6.03
CA ASP A 64 -10.43 2.67 -6.96
C ASP A 64 -11.79 2.93 -6.29
N HIS A 65 -12.27 1.96 -5.50
CA HIS A 65 -13.55 2.10 -4.81
C HIS A 65 -13.51 3.18 -3.72
N LEU A 66 -12.46 3.23 -2.91
CA LEU A 66 -12.28 4.27 -1.88
C LEU A 66 -12.11 5.65 -2.53
N ALA A 67 -11.39 5.74 -3.65
CA ALA A 67 -11.28 6.98 -4.42
C ALA A 67 -12.65 7.43 -4.96
N TYR A 68 -13.46 6.50 -5.46
CA TYR A 68 -14.82 6.80 -5.88
C TYR A 68 -15.66 7.39 -4.73
N LEU A 69 -15.65 6.77 -3.55
CA LEU A 69 -16.39 7.27 -2.38
C LEU A 69 -15.93 8.67 -1.95
N LEU A 70 -14.62 8.92 -1.93
CA LEU A 70 -14.07 10.23 -1.57
C LEU A 70 -14.46 11.31 -2.60
N ARG A 71 -14.42 10.98 -3.89
CA ARG A 71 -14.85 11.92 -4.96
C ARG A 71 -16.32 12.28 -4.83
N GLN A 72 -17.19 11.36 -4.40
CA GLN A 72 -18.60 11.65 -4.11
C GLN A 72 -18.78 12.69 -2.98
N LYS A 73 -17.78 12.85 -2.12
CA LYS A 73 -17.75 13.85 -1.04
C LYS A 73 -17.01 15.14 -1.43
N GLY A 74 -16.57 15.26 -2.67
CA GLY A 74 -15.91 16.46 -3.19
C GLY A 74 -14.39 16.49 -2.96
N CYS A 75 -13.77 15.40 -2.49
CA CYS A 75 -12.32 15.31 -2.41
C CYS A 75 -11.74 15.01 -3.80
N ASP A 76 -10.71 15.74 -4.22
CA ASP A 76 -9.96 15.43 -5.44
C ASP A 76 -9.01 14.26 -5.14
N VAL A 77 -9.21 13.13 -5.80
CA VAL A 77 -8.40 11.94 -5.61
C VAL A 77 -7.80 11.50 -6.94
N GLU A 78 -6.48 11.51 -7.01
CA GLU A 78 -5.73 10.92 -8.11
C GLU A 78 -5.32 9.49 -7.76
N VAL A 79 -5.44 8.55 -8.70
CA VAL A 79 -5.02 7.16 -8.51
C VAL A 79 -3.97 6.81 -9.55
N ILE A 80 -2.79 6.40 -9.09
CA ILE A 80 -1.65 6.04 -9.96
C ILE A 80 -1.28 4.58 -9.69
N ASP A 81 -1.18 3.80 -10.76
CA ASP A 81 -0.67 2.44 -10.71
C ASP A 81 0.84 2.42 -10.99
N ALA A 82 1.64 2.29 -9.94
CA ALA A 82 3.10 2.24 -10.05
C ALA A 82 3.60 1.01 -10.82
N SER A 83 2.78 -0.04 -10.95
CA SER A 83 3.15 -1.22 -11.74
C SER A 83 3.18 -0.95 -13.25
N SER A 84 2.52 0.09 -13.70
CA SER A 84 2.49 0.52 -15.11
C SER A 84 3.61 1.50 -15.48
N LEU A 85 4.41 1.93 -14.50
CA LEU A 85 5.46 2.93 -14.68
C LEU A 85 6.84 2.27 -14.79
N THR A 86 7.69 2.84 -15.62
CA THR A 86 9.11 2.52 -15.66
C THR A 86 9.81 3.25 -14.51
N ILE A 87 10.03 2.55 -13.40
CA ILE A 87 10.77 3.04 -12.25
C ILE A 87 12.02 2.19 -12.09
N HIS A 88 13.19 2.77 -12.28
CA HIS A 88 14.47 2.08 -12.10
C HIS A 88 14.74 1.76 -10.62
N ASN A 89 15.66 0.87 -10.34
CA ASN A 89 16.06 0.56 -8.97
C ASN A 89 16.79 1.73 -8.32
N CYS A 90 16.79 1.78 -6.99
CA CYS A 90 17.64 2.69 -6.24
C CYS A 90 19.12 2.40 -6.54
N LEU A 91 19.91 3.46 -6.69
CA LEU A 91 21.35 3.35 -6.96
C LEU A 91 22.18 3.23 -5.68
N GLY A 92 21.55 3.22 -4.51
CA GLY A 92 22.27 3.09 -3.23
C GLY A 92 23.16 4.29 -2.88
N CYS A 93 22.82 5.47 -3.35
CA CYS A 93 23.63 6.70 -3.19
C CYS A 93 23.87 7.10 -1.73
N VAL A 94 23.14 6.53 -0.78
CA VAL A 94 23.39 6.65 0.67
C VAL A 94 24.77 6.08 1.05
N SER A 95 25.21 5.03 0.35
CA SER A 95 26.42 4.27 0.67
C SER A 95 27.60 4.58 -0.27
N GLU A 96 27.62 5.75 -0.87
CA GLU A 96 28.71 6.17 -1.75
C GLU A 96 30.05 6.28 -1.03
N LEU A 97 31.15 5.99 -1.75
CA LEU A 97 32.51 6.00 -1.22
C LEU A 97 32.91 7.36 -0.58
N HIS A 98 32.39 8.43 -1.12
CA HIS A 98 32.67 9.78 -0.65
C HIS A 98 31.61 10.35 0.32
N GLY A 99 30.78 9.48 0.87
CA GLY A 99 29.69 9.82 1.79
C GLY A 99 28.31 9.82 1.13
N ASN A 100 27.28 9.98 1.96
CA ASN A 100 25.89 9.98 1.50
C ASN A 100 25.63 11.04 0.44
N GLN A 101 25.23 10.62 -0.76
CA GLN A 101 24.92 11.48 -1.91
C GLN A 101 23.42 11.45 -2.27
N CYS A 102 22.60 10.73 -1.48
CA CYS A 102 21.17 10.64 -1.75
C CYS A 102 20.50 12.02 -1.56
N GLY A 103 19.78 12.50 -2.55
CA GLY A 103 19.16 13.83 -2.50
C GLY A 103 20.12 15.01 -2.68
N ALA A 104 21.39 14.77 -3.04
CA ALA A 104 22.35 15.85 -3.30
C ALA A 104 21.84 16.84 -4.34
N LYS A 105 22.22 18.11 -4.24
CA LYS A 105 21.80 19.17 -5.20
C LYS A 105 22.17 18.85 -6.65
N ALA A 106 23.27 18.12 -6.84
CA ALA A 106 23.73 17.67 -8.15
C ALA A 106 22.79 16.62 -8.79
N SER A 107 22.05 15.84 -7.99
CA SER A 107 21.08 14.85 -8.46
C SER A 107 19.73 15.44 -8.87
N LYS A 108 19.60 16.78 -8.83
CA LYS A 108 18.37 17.47 -9.24
C LYS A 108 18.05 17.19 -10.69
N VAL A 109 16.87 16.65 -10.96
CA VAL A 109 16.35 16.49 -12.31
C VAL A 109 16.12 17.88 -12.92
N LYS A 110 16.77 18.16 -14.05
CA LYS A 110 16.77 19.50 -14.69
C LYS A 110 15.59 19.70 -15.64
N ASP A 111 14.94 18.64 -16.05
CA ASP A 111 13.76 18.71 -16.91
C ASP A 111 12.59 19.33 -16.14
N GLU A 112 12.18 20.55 -16.51
CA GLU A 112 11.11 21.30 -15.86
C GLU A 112 9.76 20.60 -15.96
N LYS A 113 9.51 19.81 -17.00
CA LYS A 113 8.28 19.01 -17.13
C LYS A 113 8.26 17.86 -16.12
N LYS A 114 9.38 17.20 -15.90
CA LYS A 114 9.52 16.11 -14.94
C LYS A 114 9.68 16.60 -13.50
N ASN A 115 10.16 17.82 -13.31
CA ASN A 115 10.45 18.37 -11.98
C ASN A 115 10.04 19.85 -11.86
N PRO A 116 8.73 20.16 -12.03
CA PRO A 116 8.24 21.56 -12.01
C PRO A 116 8.44 22.22 -10.64
N THR A 117 8.43 21.46 -9.55
CA THR A 117 8.67 21.98 -8.20
C THR A 117 10.15 22.15 -7.86
N GLY A 118 11.03 21.55 -8.65
CA GLY A 118 12.46 21.51 -8.38
C GLY A 118 12.86 20.63 -7.18
N HIS A 119 11.93 19.86 -6.63
CA HIS A 119 12.20 19.01 -5.45
C HIS A 119 12.76 17.65 -5.80
N LEU A 120 12.46 17.08 -6.98
CA LEU A 120 12.93 15.75 -7.37
C LEU A 120 14.46 15.72 -7.50
N ARG A 121 15.12 15.07 -6.56
CA ARG A 121 16.58 14.91 -6.44
C ARG A 121 16.95 13.46 -6.23
N CYS A 122 16.73 12.64 -7.23
CA CYS A 122 17.10 11.24 -7.23
C CYS A 122 18.05 10.93 -8.37
N TRP A 123 19.22 10.37 -8.09
CA TRP A 123 20.21 10.07 -9.12
C TRP A 123 19.68 9.14 -10.20
N ALA A 124 18.91 8.12 -9.85
CA ALA A 124 18.31 7.27 -10.86
C ALA A 124 17.31 8.03 -11.77
N SER A 125 16.53 8.98 -11.23
CA SER A 125 15.69 9.85 -12.07
C SER A 125 16.46 10.88 -12.88
N HIS A 126 17.66 11.24 -12.42
CA HIS A 126 18.54 12.14 -13.14
C HIS A 126 19.27 11.44 -14.29
N ASP A 127 19.70 10.20 -14.06
CA ASP A 127 20.60 9.47 -14.96
C ASP A 127 19.83 8.63 -16.01
N PHE A 128 18.61 8.19 -15.70
CA PHE A 128 17.77 7.39 -16.62
C PHE A 128 16.67 8.26 -17.22
N GLU A 129 16.77 8.55 -18.51
CA GLU A 129 15.81 9.41 -19.23
C GLU A 129 14.39 8.85 -19.25
N ASP A 130 14.25 7.52 -19.26
CA ASP A 130 12.97 6.81 -19.26
C ASP A 130 12.37 6.60 -17.86
N ASP A 131 13.05 7.08 -16.79
CA ASP A 131 12.53 6.95 -15.44
C ASP A 131 11.27 7.80 -15.23
N GLU A 132 10.22 7.16 -14.77
CA GLU A 132 8.90 7.76 -14.62
C GLU A 132 8.51 8.04 -13.15
N LEU A 133 9.46 8.00 -12.20
CA LEU A 133 9.19 8.30 -10.80
C LEU A 133 8.52 9.68 -10.62
N TRP A 134 8.84 10.64 -11.47
CA TRP A 134 8.26 11.98 -11.47
C TRP A 134 6.73 12.00 -11.57
N LYS A 135 6.12 10.99 -12.22
CA LYS A 135 4.66 10.84 -12.31
C LYS A 135 4.00 10.56 -10.96
N ILE A 136 4.76 10.07 -9.98
CA ILE A 136 4.29 9.89 -8.60
C ILE A 136 4.71 11.08 -7.75
N VAL A 137 5.94 11.57 -7.91
CA VAL A 137 6.50 12.64 -7.09
C VAL A 137 5.75 13.96 -7.29
N ASN A 138 5.42 14.33 -8.53
CA ASN A 138 4.71 15.59 -8.76
C ASN A 138 3.33 15.63 -8.09
N PRO A 139 2.43 14.64 -8.30
CA PRO A 139 1.17 14.57 -7.59
C PRO A 139 1.33 14.46 -6.06
N LEU A 140 2.38 13.80 -5.57
CA LEU A 140 2.67 13.72 -4.12
C LEU A 140 2.90 15.12 -3.54
N TYR A 141 3.68 15.95 -4.23
CA TYR A 141 3.92 17.33 -3.78
C TYR A 141 2.68 18.23 -3.90
N GLU A 142 1.80 17.96 -4.83
CA GLU A 142 0.53 18.68 -5.00
C GLU A 142 -0.55 18.26 -4.02
N SER A 143 -0.46 17.07 -3.44
CA SER A 143 -1.50 16.48 -2.58
C SER A 143 -1.30 16.82 -1.11
N ASP A 144 -2.39 16.85 -0.35
CA ASP A 144 -2.39 16.98 1.11
C ASP A 144 -2.04 15.64 1.80
N ALA A 145 -2.35 14.53 1.12
CA ALA A 145 -2.04 13.19 1.60
C ALA A 145 -1.67 12.24 0.45
N VAL A 146 -0.83 11.26 0.75
CA VAL A 146 -0.56 10.10 -0.10
C VAL A 146 -0.92 8.81 0.61
N VAL A 147 -1.60 7.89 -0.06
CA VAL A 147 -1.87 6.56 0.48
C VAL A 147 -1.36 5.49 -0.49
N PHE A 148 -0.53 4.60 0.04
CA PHE A 148 0.02 3.49 -0.72
C PHE A 148 -0.84 2.24 -0.52
N PHE A 149 -1.23 1.60 -1.62
CA PHE A 149 -1.96 0.33 -1.62
C PHE A 149 -1.05 -0.77 -2.12
N ALA A 150 -0.74 -1.71 -1.25
CA ALA A 150 0.21 -2.77 -1.54
C ALA A 150 -0.38 -4.17 -1.32
N SER A 151 0.32 -5.18 -1.78
CA SER A 151 0.01 -6.58 -1.48
C SER A 151 1.10 -7.19 -0.60
N GLN A 152 0.69 -7.99 0.37
CA GLN A 152 1.59 -8.74 1.24
C GLN A 152 2.28 -9.84 0.45
N ARG A 153 3.61 -9.93 0.57
CA ARG A 153 4.45 -10.97 -0.04
C ARG A 153 5.56 -11.37 0.92
N TRP A 154 5.61 -12.64 1.27
CA TRP A 154 6.69 -13.19 2.12
C TRP A 154 6.98 -12.39 3.38
N GLY A 155 5.94 -11.95 4.09
CA GLY A 155 6.09 -11.21 5.34
C GLY A 155 6.48 -9.73 5.17
N SER A 156 6.38 -9.18 3.95
CA SER A 156 6.67 -7.78 3.62
C SER A 156 5.72 -7.27 2.53
N ALA A 157 5.75 -5.98 2.26
CA ALA A 157 5.08 -5.42 1.10
C ALA A 157 5.74 -5.89 -0.21
N ASN A 158 5.00 -5.90 -1.29
CA ASN A 158 5.47 -6.36 -2.60
C ASN A 158 6.64 -5.53 -3.16
N ALA A 159 7.41 -6.14 -4.07
CA ALA A 159 8.66 -5.57 -4.60
C ALA A 159 8.51 -4.18 -5.24
N ILE A 160 7.39 -3.88 -5.91
CA ILE A 160 7.16 -2.55 -6.51
C ILE A 160 7.05 -1.49 -5.42
N TYR A 161 6.35 -1.78 -4.32
CA TYR A 161 6.28 -0.88 -3.17
C TYR A 161 7.67 -0.66 -2.55
N GLN A 162 8.42 -1.74 -2.30
CA GLN A 162 9.76 -1.63 -1.72
C GLN A 162 10.68 -0.78 -2.61
N LYS A 163 10.68 -1.06 -3.91
CA LYS A 163 11.43 -0.24 -4.86
C LYS A 163 11.02 1.24 -4.81
N LEU A 164 9.72 1.52 -4.72
CA LEU A 164 9.22 2.90 -4.65
C LEU A 164 9.68 3.61 -3.38
N ILE A 165 9.60 2.95 -2.22
CA ILE A 165 10.07 3.49 -0.95
C ILE A 165 11.57 3.79 -1.01
N GLU A 166 12.40 2.85 -1.47
CA GLU A 166 13.84 3.10 -1.67
C GLU A 166 14.10 4.30 -2.61
N ARG A 167 13.26 4.47 -3.62
CA ARG A 167 13.39 5.57 -4.58
C ARG A 167 12.91 6.92 -4.05
N LEU A 168 12.16 6.95 -2.95
CA LEU A 168 11.73 8.16 -2.24
C LEU A 168 12.68 8.57 -1.10
N ASP A 169 13.70 7.77 -0.78
CA ASP A 169 14.66 7.98 0.31
C ASP A 169 15.33 9.38 0.27
N TRP A 170 15.54 9.94 -0.91
CA TRP A 170 16.09 11.29 -1.07
C TRP A 170 15.25 12.38 -0.37
N ILE A 171 13.96 12.16 -0.13
CA ILE A 171 13.09 13.11 0.58
C ILE A 171 13.55 13.23 2.03
N GLU A 172 13.78 12.08 2.69
CA GLU A 172 14.30 12.02 4.06
C GLU A 172 15.71 12.61 4.12
N ASN A 173 16.60 12.17 3.24
CA ASN A 173 17.98 12.59 3.26
C ASN A 173 18.17 14.10 3.12
N MET A 174 17.32 14.77 2.37
CA MET A 174 17.38 16.24 2.22
C MET A 174 17.23 16.96 3.56
N HIS A 175 16.29 16.59 4.38
CA HIS A 175 16.05 17.29 5.64
C HIS A 175 16.79 16.68 6.82
N TYR A 176 16.92 15.37 6.90
CA TYR A 176 17.56 14.68 8.02
C TYR A 176 19.07 14.70 7.92
N SER A 177 19.62 14.28 6.79
CA SER A 177 21.09 14.18 6.61
C SER A 177 21.75 15.46 6.13
N MET A 178 21.06 16.26 5.27
CA MET A 178 21.62 17.47 4.67
C MET A 178 21.19 18.76 5.36
N GLY A 179 20.27 18.69 6.34
CA GLY A 179 19.81 19.83 7.12
C GLY A 179 18.98 20.83 6.32
N GLU A 180 18.39 20.42 5.19
CA GLU A 180 17.49 21.25 4.40
C GLU A 180 16.06 21.21 5.00
N PRO A 181 15.17 22.17 4.68
CA PRO A 181 13.79 22.12 5.14
C PRO A 181 13.07 20.85 4.69
N ASN A 182 12.24 20.28 5.57
CA ASN A 182 11.37 19.16 5.20
C ASN A 182 10.31 19.63 4.18
N THR A 183 10.43 19.20 2.93
CA THR A 183 9.59 19.63 1.81
C THR A 183 8.19 18.99 1.81
N ILE A 184 7.95 17.99 2.66
CA ILE A 184 6.66 17.31 2.82
C ILE A 184 6.01 17.55 4.18
N LEU A 185 6.52 18.53 4.93
CA LEU A 185 5.98 18.88 6.25
C LEU A 185 4.48 19.17 6.16
N GLY A 186 3.71 18.56 7.06
CA GLY A 186 2.25 18.69 7.13
C GLY A 186 1.48 17.81 6.15
N LYS A 187 2.16 17.08 5.25
CA LYS A 187 1.51 16.09 4.38
C LYS A 187 1.30 14.78 5.15
N LYS A 188 0.15 14.16 4.93
CA LYS A 188 -0.18 12.87 5.55
C LYS A 188 0.23 11.72 4.65
N ALA A 189 0.68 10.63 5.28
CA ALA A 189 0.86 9.36 4.58
C ALA A 189 -0.01 8.27 5.19
N GLY A 190 -0.44 7.34 4.35
CA GLY A 190 -1.18 6.15 4.74
C GLY A 190 -0.68 4.92 3.99
N PHE A 191 -0.99 3.75 4.56
CA PHE A 191 -0.60 2.48 3.98
C PHE A 191 -1.69 1.43 4.16
N VAL A 192 -2.13 0.84 3.05
CA VAL A 192 -3.17 -0.19 3.00
C VAL A 192 -2.58 -1.46 2.40
N LEU A 193 -2.56 -2.53 3.18
CA LEU A 193 -1.91 -3.79 2.82
C LEU A 193 -2.91 -4.94 2.78
N LEU A 194 -2.99 -5.61 1.63
CA LEU A 194 -3.87 -6.76 1.43
C LEU A 194 -3.07 -8.02 1.09
N GLY A 195 -3.45 -9.16 1.65
CA GLY A 195 -2.87 -10.43 1.23
C GLY A 195 -3.16 -11.60 2.14
N GLN A 196 -2.74 -12.79 1.68
CA GLN A 196 -2.88 -14.04 2.42
C GLN A 196 -1.72 -14.32 3.36
N ASN A 197 -0.60 -13.62 3.17
CA ASN A 197 0.62 -13.91 3.90
C ASN A 197 0.52 -13.44 5.35
N TRP A 198 1.29 -14.08 6.18
CA TRP A 198 1.50 -13.71 7.57
C TRP A 198 2.22 -12.35 7.72
N ARG A 199 2.19 -11.78 8.91
CA ARG A 199 2.82 -10.50 9.28
C ARG A 199 2.21 -9.26 8.61
N VAL A 200 0.95 -9.29 8.23
CA VAL A 200 0.30 -8.13 7.63
C VAL A 200 0.34 -6.95 8.60
N GLN A 201 -0.07 -7.14 9.84
CA GLN A 201 -0.10 -6.07 10.84
C GLN A 201 1.30 -5.52 11.14
N GLN A 202 2.28 -6.38 11.35
CA GLN A 202 3.67 -5.96 11.60
C GLN A 202 4.25 -5.19 10.39
N THR A 203 3.87 -5.57 9.17
CA THR A 203 4.29 -4.84 7.97
C THR A 203 3.64 -3.46 7.93
N VAL A 204 2.36 -3.33 8.27
CA VAL A 204 1.65 -2.05 8.32
C VAL A 204 2.29 -1.11 9.35
N GLU A 205 2.56 -1.61 10.56
CA GLU A 205 3.22 -0.85 11.63
C GLU A 205 4.62 -0.39 11.20
N MET A 206 5.42 -1.29 10.63
CA MET A 206 6.74 -0.94 10.10
C MET A 206 6.66 0.15 9.02
N GLN A 207 5.70 0.06 8.09
CA GLN A 207 5.56 1.09 7.06
C GLN A 207 5.07 2.43 7.62
N LYS A 208 4.29 2.42 8.68
CA LYS A 208 3.93 3.63 9.41
C LYS A 208 5.16 4.33 9.99
N GLU A 209 6.07 3.56 10.60
CA GLU A 209 7.34 4.09 11.12
C GLU A 209 8.21 4.63 9.98
N VAL A 210 8.36 3.89 8.88
CA VAL A 210 9.15 4.30 7.71
C VAL A 210 8.64 5.61 7.12
N LEU A 211 7.32 5.74 6.90
CA LEU A 211 6.74 6.95 6.32
C LEU A 211 6.82 8.14 7.31
N GLY A 212 6.70 7.87 8.61
CA GLY A 212 6.97 8.87 9.64
C GLY A 212 8.42 9.33 9.65
N PHE A 213 9.37 8.42 9.45
CA PHE A 213 10.79 8.73 9.33
C PHE A 213 11.10 9.58 8.09
N TYR A 214 10.34 9.40 7.00
CA TYR A 214 10.43 10.28 5.83
C TYR A 214 9.93 11.71 6.09
N GLY A 215 9.26 11.93 7.22
CA GLY A 215 8.77 13.23 7.65
C GLY A 215 7.31 13.52 7.33
N PHE A 216 6.54 12.50 6.95
CA PHE A 216 5.09 12.60 6.83
C PHE A 216 4.40 12.58 8.20
N GLU A 217 3.21 13.17 8.28
CA GLU A 217 2.27 12.85 9.34
C GLU A 217 1.65 11.47 9.08
N THR A 218 1.62 10.60 10.10
CA THR A 218 1.17 9.21 9.97
C THR A 218 -0.03 8.91 10.89
N PRO A 219 -1.22 9.47 10.60
CA PRO A 219 -2.39 9.25 11.44
C PRO A 219 -2.84 7.80 11.38
N GLU A 220 -3.17 7.23 12.54
CA GLU A 220 -3.46 5.80 12.74
C GLU A 220 -4.50 5.26 11.76
N GLU A 221 -5.56 6.03 11.55
CA GLU A 221 -6.69 5.65 10.71
C GLU A 221 -6.35 5.48 9.22
N LEU A 222 -5.17 5.92 8.78
CA LEU A 222 -4.69 5.72 7.40
C LEU A 222 -3.86 4.45 7.21
N TYR A 223 -3.70 3.64 8.27
CA TYR A 223 -2.92 2.41 8.23
C TYR A 223 -3.82 1.20 8.43
N MET A 224 -3.98 0.39 7.38
CA MET A 224 -4.89 -0.76 7.39
C MET A 224 -4.22 -2.01 6.84
N GLY A 225 -4.35 -3.12 7.56
CA GLY A 225 -3.94 -4.44 7.12
C GLY A 225 -5.13 -5.36 6.93
N TRP A 226 -5.22 -6.01 5.77
CA TRP A 226 -6.20 -7.07 5.54
C TRP A 226 -5.50 -8.36 5.15
N GLN A 227 -5.46 -9.26 6.10
CA GLN A 227 -4.93 -10.60 5.90
C GLN A 227 -6.01 -11.53 5.29
N PHE A 228 -5.60 -12.64 4.69
CA PHE A 228 -6.48 -13.66 4.12
C PHE A 228 -7.39 -13.25 2.95
N THR A 229 -7.11 -12.14 2.28
CA THR A 229 -7.73 -11.86 0.99
C THR A 229 -7.19 -12.82 -0.06
N ARG A 230 -8.04 -13.70 -0.58
CA ARG A 230 -7.65 -14.71 -1.56
C ARG A 230 -7.94 -14.27 -2.99
N ASP A 231 -7.13 -14.76 -3.88
CA ASP A 231 -7.45 -14.74 -5.31
C ASP A 231 -8.44 -15.86 -5.63
N VAL A 232 -9.27 -15.64 -6.64
CA VAL A 232 -10.30 -16.62 -7.06
C VAL A 232 -9.70 -17.99 -7.37
N GLU A 233 -8.44 -18.02 -7.84
CA GLU A 233 -7.73 -19.25 -8.21
C GLU A 233 -7.25 -20.09 -7.03
N ASP A 234 -7.09 -19.48 -5.86
CA ASP A 234 -6.61 -20.16 -4.64
C ASP A 234 -7.76 -20.77 -3.81
N GLU A 235 -8.96 -20.82 -4.35
CA GLU A 235 -10.17 -21.22 -3.62
C GLU A 235 -10.38 -22.72 -3.50
N SER A 236 -9.45 -23.58 -3.91
CA SER A 236 -9.62 -25.01 -3.68
C SER A 236 -9.44 -25.32 -2.18
N VAL A 237 -10.48 -25.88 -1.58
CA VAL A 237 -10.48 -26.28 -0.16
C VAL A 237 -9.38 -27.30 0.13
N GLU A 238 -9.03 -28.13 -0.86
CA GLU A 238 -7.98 -29.13 -0.78
C GLU A 238 -6.59 -28.49 -0.65
N SER A 239 -6.28 -27.46 -1.41
CA SER A 239 -4.96 -26.80 -1.32
C SER A 239 -4.71 -26.19 0.06
N TYR A 240 -5.77 -25.90 0.81
CA TYR A 240 -5.67 -25.39 2.18
C TYR A 240 -5.51 -26.49 3.22
N LYS A 241 -6.03 -27.66 2.98
CA LYS A 241 -5.85 -28.79 3.91
C LYS A 241 -4.42 -29.29 3.88
N GLU A 242 -3.78 -29.28 2.72
CA GLU A 242 -2.40 -29.77 2.55
C GLU A 242 -1.34 -28.72 2.85
N ALA A 243 -1.54 -27.48 2.39
CA ALA A 243 -0.58 -26.39 2.58
C ALA A 243 -0.22 -26.06 4.04
N PRO A 244 -1.15 -26.03 5.00
CA PRO A 244 -0.82 -25.77 6.40
C PRO A 244 0.15 -26.78 6.98
N TYR A 245 -0.02 -28.07 6.68
CA TYR A 245 0.86 -29.12 7.20
C TYR A 245 2.26 -29.04 6.62
N THR A 246 2.37 -28.79 5.32
CA THR A 246 3.65 -28.62 4.64
C THR A 246 4.40 -27.39 5.17
N PHE A 247 3.69 -26.31 5.39
CA PHE A 247 4.24 -25.07 5.92
C PHE A 247 4.68 -25.24 7.37
N GLU A 248 3.85 -25.89 8.21
CA GLU A 248 4.15 -26.22 9.60
C GLU A 248 5.41 -27.06 9.72
N GLN A 249 5.54 -28.09 8.91
CA GLN A 249 6.68 -28.99 8.92
C GLN A 249 7.97 -28.35 8.42
N SER A 250 7.87 -27.51 7.41
CA SER A 250 9.04 -26.90 6.75
C SER A 250 9.62 -25.72 7.52
N TRP A 251 8.79 -24.98 8.25
CA TRP A 251 9.18 -23.67 8.77
C TRP A 251 9.10 -23.55 10.29
N ASN A 252 8.59 -24.56 10.98
CA ASN A 252 8.43 -24.57 12.44
C ASN A 252 7.79 -23.27 12.99
N MET A 253 6.77 -22.77 12.31
CA MET A 253 6.19 -21.45 12.58
C MET A 253 5.04 -21.56 13.56
N GLN A 254 5.35 -21.79 14.83
CA GLN A 254 4.35 -21.96 15.89
C GLN A 254 3.38 -20.77 16.02
N LEU A 255 3.80 -19.58 15.67
CA LEU A 255 2.92 -18.39 15.72
C LEU A 255 1.90 -18.37 14.58
N PHE A 256 2.22 -18.99 13.46
CA PHE A 256 1.36 -19.03 12.27
C PHE A 256 0.41 -20.25 12.30
N ILE A 257 0.84 -21.34 12.86
CA ILE A 257 0.11 -22.60 12.93
C ILE A 257 -1.25 -22.49 13.63
N PRO A 258 -1.37 -21.89 14.82
CA PRO A 258 -2.66 -21.72 15.47
C PRO A 258 -3.66 -20.99 14.59
N THR A 259 -3.23 -19.90 13.96
CA THR A 259 -4.06 -19.10 13.05
C THR A 259 -4.53 -19.93 11.84
N LEU A 260 -3.66 -20.75 11.26
CA LEU A 260 -4.04 -21.63 10.16
C LEU A 260 -4.99 -22.76 10.60
N LYS A 261 -4.75 -23.38 11.76
CA LYS A 261 -5.64 -24.40 12.31
C LYS A 261 -7.00 -23.85 12.67
N GLU A 262 -7.04 -22.67 13.25
CA GLU A 262 -8.28 -21.95 13.52
C GLU A 262 -9.00 -21.60 12.22
N SER A 263 -8.27 -21.19 11.19
CA SER A 263 -8.85 -20.92 9.87
C SER A 263 -9.42 -22.17 9.21
N GLU A 264 -8.88 -23.36 9.49
CA GLU A 264 -9.44 -24.63 9.01
C GLU A 264 -10.79 -24.96 9.64
N THR A 265 -10.95 -24.66 10.93
CA THR A 265 -12.20 -24.93 11.66
C THR A 265 -13.26 -23.86 11.43
N HIS A 266 -12.83 -22.64 11.14
CA HIS A 266 -13.68 -21.46 10.97
C HIS A 266 -13.72 -20.97 9.52
N ARG A 267 -13.49 -21.85 8.55
CA ARG A 267 -13.64 -21.51 7.13
C ARG A 267 -15.05 -21.03 6.88
N ASP A 268 -15.24 -19.75 7.17
CA ASP A 268 -16.50 -19.11 6.89
C ASP A 268 -16.78 -19.17 5.38
N PRO A 269 -17.92 -19.73 4.98
CA PRO A 269 -18.39 -19.65 3.62
C PRO A 269 -18.36 -18.23 3.03
N MET A 270 -18.38 -17.20 3.87
CA MET A 270 -18.26 -15.81 3.39
C MET A 270 -16.92 -15.50 2.72
N LEU A 271 -15.80 -16.01 3.23
CA LEU A 271 -14.49 -15.78 2.58
C LEU A 271 -14.36 -16.53 1.26
N TYR A 272 -15.01 -17.68 1.13
CA TYR A 272 -15.13 -18.40 -0.14
C TYR A 272 -16.07 -17.71 -1.12
N LYS A 273 -17.04 -16.95 -0.61
CA LYS A 273 -17.99 -16.21 -1.43
C LYS A 273 -17.46 -14.86 -1.92
N VAL A 274 -16.27 -14.43 -1.48
CA VAL A 274 -15.59 -13.28 -2.08
C VAL A 274 -14.95 -13.70 -3.42
N LYS A 275 -15.66 -14.51 -4.19
CA LYS A 275 -15.32 -14.79 -5.60
C LYS A 275 -15.30 -13.51 -6.42
N ASP A 276 -16.19 -12.61 -6.09
CA ASP A 276 -16.29 -11.31 -6.69
C ASP A 276 -15.91 -10.25 -5.65
N PHE A 277 -14.62 -9.97 -5.55
CA PHE A 277 -14.11 -8.94 -4.65
C PHE A 277 -14.66 -7.57 -5.02
N SER A 278 -14.87 -7.28 -6.30
CA SER A 278 -15.47 -6.04 -6.75
C SER A 278 -16.90 -5.88 -6.23
N SER A 279 -17.70 -6.94 -6.29
CA SER A 279 -19.06 -6.96 -5.71
C SER A 279 -19.02 -6.84 -4.19
N PHE A 280 -18.02 -7.39 -3.53
CA PHE A 280 -17.84 -7.28 -2.09
C PHE A 280 -17.55 -5.82 -1.70
N ILE A 281 -16.53 -5.19 -2.27
CA ILE A 281 -16.17 -3.81 -1.95
C ILE A 281 -17.25 -2.81 -2.37
N SER A 282 -18.01 -3.06 -3.42
CA SER A 282 -19.10 -2.18 -3.85
C SER A 282 -20.25 -2.10 -2.84
N ARG A 283 -20.32 -3.03 -1.90
CA ARG A 283 -21.27 -3.02 -0.77
C ARG A 283 -20.79 -2.21 0.42
N LEU A 284 -19.54 -1.78 0.41
CA LEU A 284 -19.03 -0.83 1.39
C LEU A 284 -19.56 0.55 1.05
N HIS A 285 -20.43 1.07 1.90
CA HIS A 285 -21.05 2.38 1.75
C HIS A 285 -20.52 3.33 2.82
N TRP A 286 -20.47 4.59 2.49
CA TRP A 286 -20.02 5.65 3.39
C TRP A 286 -20.92 6.90 3.29
#